data_d88d2775f2169be17442246753270101
#
_entry.id   d88d2775f2169be17442246753270101
#
_cell.length_a   1.000
_cell.length_b   1.000
_cell.length_c   1.000
_cell.angle_alpha   90.00
_cell.angle_beta   90.00
_cell.angle_gamma   90.00
#
_symmetry.space_group_name_H-M   'P 1'
#
loop_
_entity.id
_entity.type
_entity.pdbx_description
1 polymer ?
#
loop_
_entity_poly.entity_id
_entity_poly.type
_entity_poly.pdbx_seq_one_letter_code
_entity_poly.pdbx_strand_id
1 'polypeptide(L)'
;AGDTGFMRCTVFGTGYLGATHAAGMAELGHEVVGVDIDPGKVAKLSGGDIPFYEPGLAKVLRDNLAAGRLRFTTDYDLAADFADIHFLGVGTPQKKGEYGADLRHVHAVIDDLVPRLRRPSVIVGKSTVPVGTAAGLATRARALAGDAVPIEVAWNPEFLREGFAIHDTLHPDRIVVGVEDGSTRAEAALREMYSRLLDDGTPFVRTDLQTAELVKVSA
;
A
#
# COMPACT_ATOMS: atom_id res chain seq x y z
N ALA A 1 0.39 5.98 28.23
CA ALA A 1 0.99 5.07 27.27
C ALA A 1 1.50 5.94 26.14
N GLY A 2 2.84 6.05 26.01
CA GLY A 2 3.45 6.89 25.01
C GLY A 2 3.10 6.39 23.63
N ASP A 3 2.61 7.27 22.79
CA ASP A 3 2.46 7.08 21.38
C ASP A 3 3.86 6.76 20.80
N THR A 4 4.10 5.52 20.42
CA THR A 4 5.42 5.09 19.92
C THR A 4 5.64 5.56 18.48
N GLY A 5 4.66 6.18 17.82
CA GLY A 5 4.71 6.55 16.41
C GLY A 5 4.73 5.34 15.46
N PHE A 6 4.59 4.10 15.96
CA PHE A 6 4.57 2.89 15.14
C PHE A 6 3.15 2.41 14.93
N MET A 7 2.87 2.02 13.69
CA MET A 7 1.55 1.58 13.24
C MET A 7 1.61 0.14 12.74
N ARG A 8 0.43 -0.41 12.50
CA ARG A 8 0.25 -1.64 11.75
C ARG A 8 -0.33 -1.33 10.39
N CYS A 9 0.16 -1.99 9.35
CA CYS A 9 -0.42 -1.92 8.02
C CYS A 9 -0.36 -3.26 7.32
N THR A 10 -1.15 -3.40 6.28
CA THR A 10 -1.07 -4.53 5.35
C THR A 10 -0.68 -4.02 3.96
N VAL A 11 -0.07 -4.88 3.16
CA VAL A 11 0.22 -4.61 1.76
C VAL A 11 -0.28 -5.78 0.93
N PHE A 12 -1.28 -5.55 0.11
CA PHE A 12 -1.88 -6.55 -0.77
C PHE A 12 -1.20 -6.54 -2.14
N GLY A 13 -0.71 -7.70 -2.54
CA GLY A 13 0.16 -7.86 -3.70
C GLY A 13 1.63 -7.72 -3.30
N THR A 14 2.39 -8.78 -3.52
CA THR A 14 3.79 -8.87 -3.09
C THR A 14 4.74 -9.08 -4.26
N GLY A 15 4.41 -8.48 -5.40
CA GLY A 15 5.33 -8.28 -6.50
C GLY A 15 6.34 -7.19 -6.18
N TYR A 16 6.96 -6.64 -7.21
CA TYR A 16 8.00 -5.62 -7.08
C TYR A 16 7.60 -4.43 -6.17
N LEU A 17 6.49 -3.79 -6.50
CA LEU A 17 6.00 -2.63 -5.74
C LEU A 17 5.60 -3.01 -4.31
N GLY A 18 4.77 -4.04 -4.17
CA GLY A 18 4.23 -4.43 -2.86
C GLY A 18 5.27 -4.94 -1.89
N ALA A 19 6.18 -5.80 -2.34
CA ALA A 19 7.27 -6.32 -1.49
C ALA A 19 8.23 -5.21 -1.06
N THR A 20 8.56 -4.28 -1.97
CA THR A 20 9.40 -3.13 -1.66
C THR A 20 8.74 -2.21 -0.64
N HIS A 21 7.46 -1.90 -0.83
CA HIS A 21 6.71 -1.06 0.11
C HIS A 21 6.59 -1.72 1.48
N ALA A 22 6.27 -3.00 1.53
CA ALA A 22 6.17 -3.75 2.79
C ALA A 22 7.49 -3.74 3.56
N ALA A 23 8.60 -4.02 2.90
CA ALA A 23 9.92 -3.96 3.51
C ALA A 23 10.28 -2.55 3.98
N GLY A 24 9.97 -1.53 3.18
CA GLY A 24 10.22 -0.13 3.53
C GLY A 24 9.43 0.34 4.75
N MET A 25 8.15 0.00 4.83
CA MET A 25 7.32 0.36 6.00
C MET A 25 7.80 -0.34 7.26
N ALA A 26 8.20 -1.61 7.16
CA ALA A 26 8.80 -2.33 8.27
C ALA A 26 10.12 -1.70 8.71
N GLU A 27 10.96 -1.26 7.77
CA GLU A 27 12.22 -0.56 8.07
C GLU A 27 11.99 0.78 8.78
N LEU A 28 10.88 1.46 8.50
CA LEU A 28 10.48 2.65 9.25
C LEU A 28 9.99 2.35 10.67
N GLY A 29 9.90 1.08 11.05
CA GLY A 29 9.53 0.63 12.39
C GLY A 29 8.10 0.13 12.54
N HIS A 30 7.29 0.15 11.48
CA HIS A 30 5.91 -0.35 11.53
C HIS A 30 5.86 -1.87 11.51
N GLU A 31 4.77 -2.44 12.04
CA GLU A 31 4.45 -3.84 11.87
C GLU A 31 3.66 -4.03 10.58
N VAL A 32 4.12 -4.93 9.72
CA VAL A 32 3.60 -5.09 8.35
C VAL A 32 3.26 -6.53 8.05
N VAL A 33 2.08 -6.74 7.47
CA VAL A 33 1.69 -8.03 6.87
C VAL A 33 1.54 -7.83 5.36
N GLY A 34 2.40 -8.50 4.60
CA GLY A 34 2.27 -8.63 3.16
C GLY A 34 1.33 -9.77 2.80
N VAL A 35 0.43 -9.56 1.88
CA VAL A 35 -0.62 -10.51 1.48
C VAL A 35 -0.55 -10.78 -0.01
N ASP A 36 -0.54 -12.03 -0.38
CA ASP A 36 -0.62 -12.44 -1.78
C ASP A 36 -1.48 -13.69 -1.91
N ILE A 37 -2.14 -13.86 -3.04
CA ILE A 37 -2.94 -15.05 -3.35
C ILE A 37 -2.06 -16.26 -3.70
N ASP A 38 -0.81 -16.02 -4.08
CA ASP A 38 0.14 -17.05 -4.51
C ASP A 38 0.93 -17.58 -3.30
N PRO A 39 0.65 -18.81 -2.84
CA PRO A 39 1.36 -19.41 -1.72
C PRO A 39 2.86 -19.62 -2.00
N GLY A 40 3.24 -19.78 -3.26
CA GLY A 40 4.64 -19.88 -3.65
C GLY A 40 5.43 -18.59 -3.43
N LYS A 41 4.84 -17.45 -3.78
CA LYS A 41 5.43 -16.13 -3.49
C LYS A 41 5.54 -15.89 -1.99
N VAL A 42 4.48 -16.19 -1.25
CA VAL A 42 4.47 -16.06 0.22
C VAL A 42 5.57 -16.91 0.86
N ALA A 43 5.74 -18.15 0.43
CA ALA A 43 6.78 -19.03 0.95
C ALA A 43 8.19 -18.49 0.67
N LYS A 44 8.45 -18.02 -0.53
CA LYS A 44 9.77 -17.44 -0.90
C LYS A 44 10.07 -16.19 -0.09
N LEU A 45 9.16 -15.25 -0.03
CA LEU A 45 9.33 -14.01 0.73
C LEU A 45 9.48 -14.28 2.23
N SER A 46 8.72 -15.22 2.78
CA SER A 46 8.83 -15.64 4.18
C SER A 46 10.18 -16.27 4.50
N GLY A 47 10.81 -16.90 3.51
CA GLY A 47 12.17 -17.44 3.60
C GLY A 47 13.28 -16.39 3.35
N GLY A 48 12.91 -15.15 3.06
CA GLY A 48 13.87 -14.08 2.76
C GLY A 48 14.35 -14.03 1.31
N ASP A 49 13.68 -14.74 0.41
CA ASP A 49 14.02 -14.77 -1.01
C ASP A 49 13.13 -13.81 -1.81
N ILE A 50 13.78 -12.96 -2.60
CA ILE A 50 13.11 -12.00 -3.48
C ILE A 50 13.26 -12.48 -4.92
N PRO A 51 12.13 -12.60 -5.69
CA PRO A 51 12.18 -13.14 -7.05
C PRO A 51 12.66 -12.11 -8.10
N PHE A 52 13.16 -10.96 -7.69
CA PHE A 52 13.70 -9.91 -8.55
C PHE A 52 14.91 -9.28 -7.90
N TYR A 53 15.77 -8.65 -8.70
CA TYR A 53 16.98 -8.00 -8.22
C TYR A 53 16.74 -6.53 -7.94
N GLU A 54 16.91 -6.15 -6.68
CA GLU A 54 16.92 -4.74 -6.22
C GLU A 54 18.00 -4.57 -5.14
N PRO A 55 19.01 -3.72 -5.37
CA PRO A 55 20.09 -3.51 -4.41
C PRO A 55 19.58 -3.10 -3.02
N GLY A 56 20.00 -3.80 -1.99
CA GLY A 56 19.68 -3.53 -0.61
C GLY A 56 18.32 -4.07 -0.13
N LEU A 57 17.42 -4.44 -1.04
CA LEU A 57 16.07 -4.88 -0.65
C LEU A 57 16.11 -6.22 0.11
N ALA A 58 16.90 -7.18 -0.34
CA ALA A 58 17.01 -8.48 0.33
C ALA A 58 17.44 -8.34 1.79
N LYS A 59 18.40 -7.47 2.07
CA LYS A 59 18.85 -7.21 3.43
C LYS A 59 17.76 -6.61 4.29
N VAL A 60 17.07 -5.59 3.80
CA VAL A 60 15.98 -4.93 4.52
C VAL A 60 14.85 -5.92 4.80
N LEU A 61 14.48 -6.73 3.82
CA LEU A 61 13.47 -7.77 3.97
C LEU A 61 13.86 -8.76 5.08
N ARG A 62 15.06 -9.33 5.02
CA ARG A 62 15.54 -10.33 5.98
C ARG A 62 15.68 -9.76 7.37
N ASP A 63 16.22 -8.55 7.52
CA ASP A 63 16.35 -7.89 8.81
C ASP A 63 14.99 -7.69 9.49
N ASN A 64 13.98 -7.32 8.73
CA ASN A 64 12.64 -7.07 9.26
C ASN A 64 11.84 -8.36 9.51
N LEU A 65 12.04 -9.40 8.71
CA LEU A 65 11.53 -10.74 9.01
C LEU A 65 12.10 -11.26 10.32
N ALA A 66 13.42 -11.16 10.51
CA ALA A 66 14.11 -11.59 11.73
C ALA A 66 13.67 -10.80 12.96
N ALA A 67 13.39 -9.50 12.80
CA ALA A 67 12.91 -8.63 13.87
C ALA A 67 11.43 -8.85 14.22
N GLY A 68 10.72 -9.63 13.42
CA GLY A 68 9.28 -9.88 13.63
C GLY A 68 8.36 -8.72 13.22
N ARG A 69 8.88 -7.68 12.58
CA ARG A 69 8.07 -6.55 12.09
C ARG A 69 7.40 -6.82 10.75
N LEU A 70 7.88 -7.80 10.00
CA LEU A 70 7.38 -8.13 8.66
C LEU A 70 7.05 -9.60 8.60
N ARG A 71 5.89 -9.94 8.06
CA ARG A 71 5.50 -11.30 7.71
C ARG A 71 4.63 -11.32 6.46
N PHE A 72 4.54 -12.47 5.81
CA PHE A 72 3.75 -12.68 4.61
C PHE A 72 2.74 -13.80 4.82
N THR A 73 1.56 -13.67 4.21
CA THR A 73 0.47 -14.63 4.34
C THR A 73 -0.43 -14.62 3.10
N THR A 74 -1.17 -15.71 2.91
CA THR A 74 -2.31 -15.76 1.99
C THR A 74 -3.64 -15.50 2.69
N ASP A 75 -3.64 -15.34 4.01
CA ASP A 75 -4.85 -15.27 4.86
C ASP A 75 -5.41 -13.84 4.90
N TYR A 76 -6.50 -13.61 4.19
CA TYR A 76 -7.21 -12.34 4.17
C TYR A 76 -7.92 -12.02 5.49
N ASP A 77 -8.38 -13.02 6.24
CA ASP A 77 -9.01 -12.80 7.53
C ASP A 77 -8.00 -12.25 8.54
N LEU A 78 -6.81 -12.85 8.57
CA LEU A 78 -5.71 -12.36 9.38
C LEU A 78 -5.36 -10.92 9.01
N ALA A 79 -5.22 -10.63 7.72
CA ALA A 79 -4.87 -9.30 7.23
C ALA A 79 -5.92 -8.24 7.58
N ALA A 80 -7.20 -8.56 7.41
CA ALA A 80 -8.30 -7.65 7.73
C ALA A 80 -8.35 -7.28 9.21
N ASP A 81 -8.03 -8.23 10.08
CA ASP A 81 -8.03 -8.05 11.53
C ASP A 81 -6.75 -7.36 12.04
N PHE A 82 -5.65 -7.48 11.32
CA PHE A 82 -4.34 -7.02 11.74
C PHE A 82 -4.20 -5.49 11.79
N ALA A 83 -4.82 -4.76 10.88
CA ALA A 83 -4.59 -3.32 10.72
C ALA A 83 -5.85 -2.59 10.25
N ASP A 84 -5.80 -1.26 10.34
CA ASP A 84 -6.84 -0.35 9.87
C ASP A 84 -6.41 0.44 8.63
N ILE A 85 -5.16 0.28 8.19
CA ILE A 85 -4.65 0.84 6.94
C ILE A 85 -4.11 -0.29 6.06
N HIS A 86 -4.60 -0.32 4.81
CA HIS A 86 -4.35 -1.39 3.85
C HIS A 86 -3.85 -0.79 2.54
N PHE A 87 -2.61 -1.09 2.17
CA PHE A 87 -2.03 -0.65 0.90
C PHE A 87 -2.32 -1.64 -0.22
N LEU A 88 -2.64 -1.12 -1.39
CA LEU A 88 -2.81 -1.90 -2.61
C LEU A 88 -1.52 -1.82 -3.44
N GLY A 89 -0.76 -2.89 -3.40
CA GLY A 89 0.49 -3.04 -4.15
C GLY A 89 0.37 -4.01 -5.35
N VAL A 90 -0.85 -4.41 -5.71
CA VAL A 90 -1.08 -5.29 -6.86
C VAL A 90 -0.79 -4.59 -8.17
N GLY A 91 -0.25 -5.33 -9.14
CA GLY A 91 0.05 -4.80 -10.47
C GLY A 91 -1.22 -4.42 -11.25
N THR A 92 -1.07 -3.41 -12.09
CA THR A 92 -2.11 -2.95 -13.02
C THR A 92 -1.54 -2.98 -14.44
N PRO A 93 -1.33 -4.20 -15.02
CA PRO A 93 -0.74 -4.32 -16.34
C PRO A 93 -1.67 -3.74 -17.40
N GLN A 94 -1.08 -3.33 -18.54
CA GLN A 94 -1.86 -2.89 -19.68
C GLN A 94 -2.69 -4.07 -20.22
N LYS A 95 -3.94 -3.80 -20.57
CA LYS A 95 -4.79 -4.80 -21.24
C LYS A 95 -4.22 -5.17 -22.60
N LYS A 96 -4.21 -6.45 -22.94
CA LYS A 96 -3.80 -6.90 -24.25
C LYS A 96 -4.72 -6.34 -25.35
N GLY A 97 -4.14 -5.57 -26.27
CA GLY A 97 -4.87 -5.00 -27.40
C GLY A 97 -5.70 -3.76 -27.10
N GLU A 98 -5.60 -3.19 -25.89
CA GLU A 98 -6.29 -1.97 -25.50
C GLU A 98 -5.33 -1.00 -24.82
N TYR A 99 -5.68 0.29 -24.82
CA TYR A 99 -4.89 1.33 -24.14
C TYR A 99 -5.20 1.44 -22.62
N GLY A 100 -6.06 0.59 -22.08
CA GLY A 100 -6.48 0.63 -20.68
C GLY A 100 -5.64 -0.27 -19.76
N ALA A 101 -5.58 0.07 -18.48
CA ALA A 101 -5.01 -0.79 -17.45
C ALA A 101 -5.98 -1.92 -17.08
N ASP A 102 -5.42 -3.10 -16.76
CA ASP A 102 -6.19 -4.21 -16.23
C ASP A 102 -6.34 -4.05 -14.70
N LEU A 103 -7.55 -3.74 -14.26
CA LEU A 103 -7.87 -3.48 -12.85
C LEU A 103 -8.44 -4.70 -12.13
N ARG A 104 -8.48 -5.88 -12.76
CA ARG A 104 -9.09 -7.09 -12.16
C ARG A 104 -8.47 -7.45 -10.83
N HIS A 105 -7.15 -7.35 -10.71
CA HIS A 105 -6.44 -7.67 -9.46
C HIS A 105 -6.77 -6.68 -8.34
N VAL A 106 -6.86 -5.41 -8.66
CA VAL A 106 -7.25 -4.38 -7.68
C VAL A 106 -8.69 -4.61 -7.20
N HIS A 107 -9.61 -4.88 -8.12
CA HIS A 107 -11.00 -5.19 -7.77
C HIS A 107 -11.10 -6.47 -6.93
N ALA A 108 -10.32 -7.50 -7.26
CA ALA A 108 -10.33 -8.75 -6.51
C ALA A 108 -9.90 -8.54 -5.05
N VAL A 109 -8.89 -7.71 -4.81
CA VAL A 109 -8.47 -7.38 -3.44
C VAL A 109 -9.59 -6.66 -2.68
N ILE A 110 -10.23 -5.66 -3.28
CA ILE A 110 -11.34 -4.93 -2.66
C ILE A 110 -12.49 -5.89 -2.34
N ASP A 111 -12.87 -6.75 -3.28
CA ASP A 111 -13.97 -7.69 -3.12
C ASP A 111 -13.72 -8.72 -2.01
N ASP A 112 -12.48 -9.13 -1.82
CA ASP A 112 -12.10 -10.10 -0.78
C ASP A 112 -11.84 -9.45 0.57
N LEU A 113 -11.20 -8.28 0.59
CA LEU A 113 -10.83 -7.60 1.83
C LEU A 113 -12.01 -6.94 2.52
N VAL A 114 -12.75 -6.09 1.80
CA VAL A 114 -13.74 -5.19 2.40
C VAL A 114 -14.84 -5.92 3.18
N PRO A 115 -15.41 -7.05 2.70
CA PRO A 115 -16.41 -7.78 3.48
C PRO A 115 -15.89 -8.34 4.81
N ARG A 116 -14.58 -8.44 4.97
CA ARG A 116 -13.92 -8.93 6.20
C ARG A 116 -13.60 -7.82 7.19
N LEU A 117 -13.67 -6.56 6.78
CA LEU A 117 -13.35 -5.42 7.63
C LEU A 117 -14.48 -5.19 8.67
N ARG A 118 -14.09 -4.96 9.90
CA ARG A 118 -15.05 -4.75 11.02
C ARG A 118 -14.85 -3.42 11.72
N ARG A 119 -13.85 -2.65 11.34
CA ARG A 119 -13.50 -1.36 11.93
C ARG A 119 -13.36 -0.32 10.83
N PRO A 120 -13.49 0.98 11.16
CA PRO A 120 -13.17 2.04 10.21
C PRO A 120 -11.77 1.80 9.62
N SER A 121 -11.68 1.83 8.30
CA SER A 121 -10.46 1.44 7.59
C SER A 121 -10.12 2.40 6.47
N VAL A 122 -8.84 2.51 6.18
CA VAL A 122 -8.28 3.28 5.07
C VAL A 122 -7.66 2.32 4.07
N ILE A 123 -8.03 2.45 2.81
CA ILE A 123 -7.44 1.71 1.69
C ILE A 123 -6.63 2.68 0.85
N VAL A 124 -5.36 2.36 0.63
CA VAL A 124 -4.42 3.24 -0.05
C VAL A 124 -3.88 2.57 -1.29
N GLY A 125 -4.21 3.10 -2.45
CA GLY A 125 -3.66 2.63 -3.72
C GLY A 125 -2.30 3.25 -4.00
N LYS A 126 -1.39 2.46 -4.56
CA LYS A 126 -0.04 2.91 -4.95
C LYS A 126 0.25 2.71 -6.42
N SER A 127 -0.48 1.86 -7.10
CA SER A 127 -0.26 1.51 -8.50
C SER A 127 -0.59 2.67 -9.44
N THR A 128 -0.01 2.63 -10.64
CA THR A 128 -0.40 3.52 -11.73
C THR A 128 -1.73 3.06 -12.29
N VAL A 129 -2.72 3.95 -12.28
CA VAL A 129 -4.09 3.65 -12.71
C VAL A 129 -4.65 4.80 -13.54
N PRO A 130 -5.67 4.55 -14.39
CA PRO A 130 -6.41 5.63 -15.05
C PRO A 130 -7.07 6.56 -14.04
N VAL A 131 -7.18 7.83 -14.39
CA VAL A 131 -7.89 8.84 -13.60
C VAL A 131 -9.36 8.41 -13.41
N GLY A 132 -9.85 8.49 -12.17
CA GLY A 132 -11.18 8.03 -11.80
C GLY A 132 -11.23 6.65 -11.16
N THR A 133 -10.15 5.88 -11.22
CA THR A 133 -10.07 4.54 -10.62
C THR A 133 -10.28 4.58 -9.10
N ALA A 134 -9.61 5.48 -8.41
CA ALA A 134 -9.71 5.60 -6.95
C ALA A 134 -11.14 5.93 -6.50
N ALA A 135 -11.82 6.85 -7.18
CA ALA A 135 -13.21 7.18 -6.88
C ALA A 135 -14.14 5.99 -7.12
N GLY A 136 -13.91 5.22 -8.19
CA GLY A 136 -14.67 3.99 -8.47
C GLY A 136 -14.44 2.92 -7.40
N LEU A 137 -13.21 2.75 -6.92
CA LEU A 137 -12.89 1.83 -5.83
C LEU A 137 -13.53 2.26 -4.52
N ALA A 138 -13.58 3.55 -4.23
CA ALA A 138 -14.26 4.08 -3.05
C ALA A 138 -15.77 3.75 -3.07
N THR A 139 -16.42 3.95 -4.20
CA THR A 139 -17.85 3.59 -4.39
C THR A 139 -18.05 2.08 -4.19
N ARG A 140 -17.22 1.26 -4.78
CA ARG A 140 -17.29 -0.20 -4.66
C ARG A 140 -17.06 -0.66 -3.22
N ALA A 141 -16.04 -0.14 -2.56
CA ALA A 141 -15.73 -0.49 -1.18
C ALA A 141 -16.87 -0.13 -0.23
N ARG A 142 -17.47 1.04 -0.37
CA ARG A 142 -18.61 1.46 0.45
C ARG A 142 -19.85 0.61 0.22
N ALA A 143 -20.11 0.22 -1.03
CA ALA A 143 -21.21 -0.69 -1.34
C ALA A 143 -21.02 -2.06 -0.67
N LEU A 144 -19.80 -2.57 -0.63
CA LEU A 144 -19.47 -3.85 0.02
C LEU A 144 -19.49 -3.75 1.54
N ALA A 145 -19.01 -2.65 2.12
CA ALA A 145 -18.93 -2.46 3.57
C ALA A 145 -20.28 -2.14 4.21
N GLY A 146 -21.17 -1.49 3.49
CA GLY A 146 -22.40 -0.93 4.04
C GLY A 146 -22.12 0.23 5.02
N ASP A 147 -23.13 0.64 5.75
CA ASP A 147 -23.04 1.79 6.67
C ASP A 147 -22.30 1.46 7.97
N ALA A 148 -22.11 0.18 8.26
CA ALA A 148 -21.54 -0.28 9.53
C ALA A 148 -20.03 -0.06 9.65
N VAL A 149 -19.33 -0.05 8.51
CA VAL A 149 -17.87 0.07 8.47
C VAL A 149 -17.47 1.22 7.55
N PRO A 150 -17.09 2.38 8.12
CA PRO A 150 -16.60 3.51 7.32
C PRO A 150 -15.30 3.15 6.58
N ILE A 151 -15.28 3.37 5.28
CA ILE A 151 -14.11 3.16 4.43
C ILE A 151 -13.74 4.49 3.76
N GLU A 152 -12.48 4.88 3.89
CA GLU A 152 -11.89 5.97 3.11
C GLU A 152 -10.85 5.38 2.15
N VAL A 153 -10.80 5.93 0.94
CA VAL A 153 -9.82 5.56 -0.07
C VAL A 153 -8.90 6.74 -0.32
N ALA A 154 -7.61 6.49 -0.32
CA ALA A 154 -6.59 7.45 -0.70
C ALA A 154 -5.74 6.89 -1.85
N TRP A 155 -5.07 7.77 -2.56
CA TRP A 155 -4.10 7.38 -3.58
C TRP A 155 -2.75 7.99 -3.29
N ASN A 156 -1.75 7.13 -3.15
CA ASN A 156 -0.39 7.50 -2.80
C ASN A 156 0.55 6.92 -3.87
N PRO A 157 0.68 7.57 -5.03
CA PRO A 157 1.51 7.06 -6.11
C PRO A 157 2.97 6.93 -5.68
N GLU A 158 3.65 5.93 -6.24
CA GLU A 158 5.08 5.72 -6.06
C GLU A 158 5.86 6.28 -7.25
N PHE A 159 7.10 6.71 -7.00
CA PHE A 159 8.05 7.23 -8.00
C PHE A 159 9.37 6.47 -7.91
N LEU A 160 9.30 5.15 -7.73
CA LEU A 160 10.47 4.29 -7.56
C LEU A 160 11.23 4.15 -8.87
N ARG A 161 12.54 4.33 -8.79
CA ARG A 161 13.46 4.05 -9.90
C ARG A 161 13.94 2.60 -9.78
N GLU A 162 13.96 1.89 -10.90
CA GLU A 162 14.54 0.56 -10.96
C GLU A 162 16.01 0.59 -10.50
N GLY A 163 16.39 -0.33 -9.65
CA GLY A 163 17.71 -0.36 -9.02
C GLY A 163 17.88 0.51 -7.77
N PHE A 164 16.90 1.36 -7.46
CA PHE A 164 16.92 2.27 -6.30
C PHE A 164 15.64 2.20 -5.47
N ALA A 165 14.84 1.15 -5.65
CA ALA A 165 13.50 1.09 -5.10
C ALA A 165 13.44 1.23 -3.57
N ILE A 166 14.27 0.52 -2.85
CA ILE A 166 14.29 0.62 -1.38
C ILE A 166 14.84 1.97 -0.91
N HIS A 167 15.85 2.49 -1.59
CA HIS A 167 16.36 3.82 -1.30
C HIS A 167 15.28 4.89 -1.52
N ASP A 168 14.59 4.84 -2.65
CA ASP A 168 13.54 5.81 -2.98
C ASP A 168 12.32 5.69 -2.06
N THR A 169 12.05 4.50 -1.51
CA THR A 169 11.00 4.29 -0.50
C THR A 169 11.36 4.94 0.84
N LEU A 170 12.61 4.84 1.25
CA LEU A 170 13.10 5.35 2.54
C LEU A 170 13.55 6.83 2.48
N HIS A 171 13.86 7.33 1.30
CA HIS A 171 14.32 8.69 1.06
C HIS A 171 13.60 9.32 -0.15
N PRO A 172 12.27 9.41 -0.12
CA PRO A 172 11.52 10.00 -1.24
C PRO A 172 11.74 11.51 -1.29
N ASP A 173 11.71 12.07 -2.50
CA ASP A 173 11.78 13.53 -2.68
C ASP A 173 10.53 14.22 -2.14
N ARG A 174 9.39 13.54 -2.23
CA ARG A 174 8.09 14.00 -1.74
C ARG A 174 7.14 12.82 -1.58
N ILE A 175 6.12 13.03 -0.76
CA ILE A 175 5.01 12.09 -0.59
C ILE A 175 3.76 12.78 -1.12
N VAL A 176 3.17 12.23 -2.18
CA VAL A 176 1.93 12.74 -2.76
C VAL A 176 0.77 11.86 -2.28
N VAL A 177 -0.25 12.48 -1.72
CA VAL A 177 -1.44 11.78 -1.23
C VAL A 177 -2.69 12.45 -1.75
N GLY A 178 -3.43 11.73 -2.58
CA GLY A 178 -4.78 12.11 -3.00
C GLY A 178 -5.81 11.59 -2.00
N VAL A 179 -6.72 12.44 -1.59
CA VAL A 179 -7.82 12.09 -0.68
C VAL A 179 -9.15 12.57 -1.23
N GLU A 180 -10.22 11.98 -0.73
CA GLU A 180 -11.58 12.42 -1.06
C GLU A 180 -11.93 13.72 -0.33
N ASP A 181 -12.87 14.48 -0.88
CA ASP A 181 -13.41 15.66 -0.21
C ASP A 181 -14.03 15.26 1.13
N GLY A 182 -13.68 16.02 2.18
CA GLY A 182 -14.14 15.73 3.54
C GLY A 182 -13.43 14.57 4.23
N SER A 183 -12.45 13.94 3.58
CA SER A 183 -11.63 12.90 4.18
C SER A 183 -10.77 13.49 5.32
N THR A 184 -10.79 12.84 6.47
CA THR A 184 -9.97 13.23 7.62
C THR A 184 -9.08 12.08 8.09
N ARG A 185 -9.60 10.86 8.07
CA ARG A 185 -8.91 9.67 8.58
C ARG A 185 -7.75 9.25 7.70
N ALA A 186 -7.93 9.26 6.38
CA ALA A 186 -6.92 8.81 5.44
C ALA A 186 -5.67 9.70 5.47
N GLU A 187 -5.84 11.02 5.44
CA GLU A 187 -4.72 11.94 5.53
C GLU A 187 -3.97 11.79 6.86
N ALA A 188 -4.69 11.78 7.97
CA ALA A 188 -4.09 11.62 9.29
C ALA A 188 -3.31 10.30 9.42
N ALA A 189 -3.88 9.19 8.93
CA ALA A 189 -3.21 7.89 8.95
C ALA A 189 -1.93 7.88 8.13
N LEU A 190 -1.94 8.50 6.95
CA LEU A 190 -0.75 8.55 6.09
C LEU A 190 0.32 9.50 6.62
N ARG A 191 -0.07 10.62 7.23
CA ARG A 191 0.89 11.48 7.93
C ARG A 191 1.58 10.76 9.09
N GLU A 192 0.83 9.96 9.82
CA GLU A 192 1.38 9.14 10.90
C GLU A 192 2.28 8.02 10.37
N MET A 193 1.84 7.31 9.32
CA MET A 193 2.62 6.25 8.66
C MET A 193 3.99 6.77 8.18
N TYR A 194 4.03 7.96 7.61
CA TYR A 194 5.23 8.58 7.09
C TYR A 194 5.87 9.61 8.03
N SER A 195 5.47 9.65 9.30
CA SER A 195 5.91 10.67 10.26
C SER A 195 7.43 10.80 10.36
N ARG A 196 8.15 9.69 10.34
CA ARG A 196 9.62 9.69 10.38
C ARG A 196 10.23 10.39 9.17
N LEU A 197 9.67 10.18 7.98
CA LEU A 197 10.12 10.85 6.75
C LEU A 197 9.77 12.34 6.79
N LEU A 198 8.60 12.69 7.31
CA LEU A 198 8.19 14.08 7.45
C LEU A 198 9.06 14.83 8.46
N ASP A 199 9.43 14.20 9.56
CA ASP A 199 10.34 14.75 10.57
C ASP A 199 11.75 14.98 9.97
N ASP A 200 12.17 14.15 9.03
CA ASP A 200 13.42 14.32 8.29
C ASP A 200 13.35 15.39 7.17
N GLY A 201 12.20 16.03 7.00
CA GLY A 201 12.02 17.14 6.07
C GLY A 201 11.39 16.79 4.73
N THR A 202 10.95 15.55 4.50
CA THR A 202 10.27 15.17 3.27
C THR A 202 8.93 15.90 3.16
N PRO A 203 8.65 16.60 2.03
CA PRO A 203 7.37 17.30 1.87
C PRO A 203 6.21 16.32 1.72
N PHE A 204 5.09 16.64 2.35
CA PHE A 204 3.81 15.95 2.17
C PHE A 204 2.88 16.82 1.34
N VAL A 205 2.50 16.33 0.16
CA VAL A 205 1.65 17.04 -0.79
C VAL A 205 0.27 16.42 -0.79
N ARG A 206 -0.68 17.06 -0.12
CA ARG A 206 -2.09 16.68 -0.15
C ARG A 206 -2.77 17.22 -1.40
N THR A 207 -3.53 16.38 -2.07
CA THR A 207 -4.30 16.74 -3.25
C THR A 207 -5.60 15.93 -3.32
N ASP A 208 -6.41 16.11 -4.38
CA ASP A 208 -7.55 15.25 -4.65
C ASP A 208 -7.11 13.91 -5.30
N LEU A 209 -8.04 12.95 -5.35
CA LEU A 209 -7.76 11.62 -5.91
C LEU A 209 -7.32 11.70 -7.38
N GLN A 210 -8.03 12.49 -8.18
CA GLN A 210 -7.78 12.60 -9.62
C GLN A 210 -6.41 13.20 -9.91
N THR A 211 -6.02 14.23 -9.16
CA THR A 211 -4.70 14.84 -9.30
C THR A 211 -3.59 13.88 -8.92
N ALA A 212 -3.75 13.12 -7.84
CA ALA A 212 -2.76 12.11 -7.44
C ALA A 212 -2.59 11.01 -8.51
N GLU A 213 -3.67 10.55 -9.11
CA GLU A 213 -3.63 9.60 -10.21
C GLU A 213 -2.93 10.18 -11.45
N LEU A 214 -3.23 11.44 -11.78
CA LEU A 214 -2.69 12.12 -12.95
C LEU A 214 -1.18 12.40 -12.84
N VAL A 215 -0.69 12.76 -11.67
CA VAL A 215 0.74 13.04 -11.44
C VAL A 215 1.62 11.87 -11.85
N LYS A 216 1.19 10.64 -11.61
CA LYS A 216 1.93 9.44 -12.00
C LYS A 216 1.94 9.24 -13.52
N VAL A 217 0.85 9.55 -14.19
CA VAL A 217 0.73 9.41 -15.66
C VAL A 217 1.57 10.47 -16.38
N SER A 218 1.76 11.63 -15.77
CA SER A 218 2.49 12.77 -16.33
C SER A 218 3.99 12.75 -16.04
N ALA A 219 4.43 11.87 -15.19
CA ALA A 219 5.83 11.71 -14.81
C ALA A 219 6.52 10.66 -15.67
#